data_698d65e89bfaf539e4314af433426c6c
#
_entry.id   698d65e89bfaf539e4314af433426c6c
#
_cell.length_a   1.000
_cell.length_b   1.000
_cell.length_c   1.000
_cell.angle_alpha   90.00
_cell.angle_beta   90.00
_cell.angle_gamma   90.00
#
_symmetry.space_group_name_H-M   'P 1'
#
loop_
_entity.id
_entity.type
_entity.pdbx_description
1 polymer ?
#
loop_
_entity_poly.entity_id
_entity_poly.type
_entity_poly.pdbx_seq_one_letter_code
_entity_poly.pdbx_strand_id
1 'polypeptide(L)'
;MPDVHGVLIIARNGDRTEFYQDPYTYEPSYTESTPLGAVESHQLGCYLRSTYLSPSSPSHIQGIHADLVQNDQVVVHAKAGGEGTAIFDSAIAVLQGLFPPNSNNVIDLANGTKVVTPLGGYQYIPVEMAPSGVDRALEPWTECPAFEQHVKSVYASEGFKETGKSAGHFFGVVRDYVFGRPTTFENAWNIYDFMNSQLTHNQTYAYRLPPTLIEQAHGYADYHENAIFSDKEMGGIGNIAGRTILHTILHTLQRITFDEDPLRLLLLETSYQPFISLFHMMEMVNEHPELAAIPNHASALAFELLRGPPPELREFLRIKFKNGTNEDFQTYPIFGHKGDIAVTEFLYRLENFAISNQKQWESACGVHSGYFGITSAADNTNTLLAATFSAFLLLAMFALSWFKRRQSTYVPVREVVGHFNLHCALLTYGYGL
;
A
#
# COMPACT_ATOMS: atom_id res chain seq x y z
N MET A 1 -23.49 -19.95 12.03
CA MET A 1 -22.42 -19.56 11.09
C MET A 1 -21.16 -19.46 11.93
N PRO A 2 -19.99 -19.71 11.37
CA PRO A 2 -18.75 -19.45 12.12
C PRO A 2 -18.64 -17.94 12.41
N ASP A 3 -18.09 -17.62 13.59
CA ASP A 3 -17.93 -16.23 14.02
C ASP A 3 -16.67 -15.62 13.38
N VAL A 4 -16.74 -14.35 12.97
CA VAL A 4 -15.58 -13.60 12.47
C VAL A 4 -14.82 -13.04 13.67
N HIS A 5 -13.56 -13.43 13.82
CA HIS A 5 -12.69 -13.00 14.93
C HIS A 5 -11.75 -11.86 14.57
N GLY A 6 -11.50 -11.68 13.30
CA GLY A 6 -10.69 -10.59 12.78
C GLY A 6 -10.77 -10.52 11.26
N VAL A 7 -10.42 -9.37 10.74
CA VAL A 7 -10.42 -9.12 9.29
C VAL A 7 -9.17 -8.34 8.91
N LEU A 8 -8.53 -8.77 7.83
CA LEU A 8 -7.50 -8.02 7.16
C LEU A 8 -8.05 -7.53 5.84
N ILE A 9 -7.92 -6.24 5.56
CA ILE A 9 -8.43 -5.60 4.35
C ILE A 9 -7.27 -4.97 3.61
N ILE A 10 -7.14 -5.30 2.33
CA ILE A 10 -6.30 -4.57 1.39
C ILE A 10 -7.26 -3.72 0.56
N ALA A 11 -7.10 -2.41 0.59
CA ALA A 11 -7.94 -1.48 -0.16
C ALA A 11 -7.10 -0.75 -1.21
N ARG A 12 -7.70 -0.56 -2.39
CA ARG A 12 -7.15 0.31 -3.43
C ARG A 12 -7.65 1.72 -3.21
N ASN A 13 -6.77 2.71 -3.33
CA ASN A 13 -7.12 4.12 -3.26
C ASN A 13 -8.29 4.49 -4.19
N GLY A 14 -9.04 5.53 -3.81
CA GLY A 14 -10.04 6.16 -4.65
C GLY A 14 -9.43 6.91 -5.83
N ASP A 15 -10.29 7.57 -6.63
CA ASP A 15 -9.89 8.35 -7.80
C ASP A 15 -8.84 9.41 -7.46
N ARG A 16 -7.93 9.64 -8.40
CA ARG A 16 -6.81 10.57 -8.31
C ARG A 16 -6.56 11.27 -9.63
N THR A 17 -5.74 12.30 -9.62
CA THR A 17 -5.22 12.89 -10.85
C THR A 17 -4.36 11.87 -11.61
N GLU A 18 -4.05 12.17 -12.89
CA GLU A 18 -3.20 11.31 -13.71
C GLU A 18 -1.95 10.86 -12.94
N PHE A 19 -1.62 9.58 -13.07
CA PHE A 19 -0.46 8.97 -12.44
C PHE A 19 0.41 8.30 -13.50
N TYR A 20 1.60 8.83 -13.68
CA TYR A 20 2.57 8.28 -14.62
C TYR A 20 3.55 7.37 -13.88
N GLN A 21 3.82 6.20 -14.45
CA GLN A 21 4.88 5.29 -14.04
C GLN A 21 5.85 5.10 -15.20
N ASP A 22 7.16 5.14 -14.95
CA ASP A 22 8.14 4.83 -15.99
C ASP A 22 7.92 3.39 -16.49
N PRO A 23 7.75 3.15 -17.78
CA PRO A 23 7.40 1.82 -18.29
C PRO A 23 8.44 0.73 -18.02
N TYR A 24 9.69 1.08 -17.70
CA TYR A 24 10.78 0.12 -17.53
C TYR A 24 11.25 -0.05 -16.09
N THR A 25 11.15 1.01 -15.29
CA THR A 25 11.59 1.01 -13.88
C THR A 25 10.43 1.03 -12.91
N TYR A 26 9.22 1.37 -13.39
CA TYR A 26 8.03 1.62 -12.57
C TYR A 26 8.22 2.73 -11.53
N GLU A 27 9.21 3.61 -11.75
CA GLU A 27 9.37 4.80 -10.92
C GLU A 27 8.13 5.69 -11.04
N PRO A 28 7.48 6.00 -9.91
CA PRO A 28 6.22 6.71 -9.91
C PRO A 28 6.39 8.22 -10.00
N SER A 29 5.51 8.91 -10.73
CA SER A 29 5.34 10.36 -10.60
C SER A 29 4.52 10.71 -9.37
N TYR A 30 4.45 12.01 -9.04
CA TYR A 30 3.55 12.52 -8.01
C TYR A 30 2.12 12.61 -8.55
N THR A 31 1.14 12.27 -7.70
CA THR A 31 -0.30 12.44 -7.96
C THR A 31 -1.04 12.82 -6.68
N GLU A 32 -2.25 13.34 -6.83
CA GLU A 32 -3.10 13.80 -5.73
C GLU A 32 -4.49 13.15 -5.80
N SER A 33 -5.08 12.89 -4.63
CA SER A 33 -6.46 12.47 -4.51
C SER A 33 -7.40 13.55 -5.04
N THR A 34 -8.51 13.13 -5.64
CA THR A 34 -9.57 14.04 -6.05
C THR A 34 -10.72 14.03 -5.04
N PRO A 35 -11.62 15.05 -5.05
CA PRO A 35 -12.84 14.98 -4.28
C PRO A 35 -13.71 13.75 -4.58
N LEU A 36 -13.67 13.24 -5.82
CA LEU A 36 -14.34 11.97 -6.16
C LEU A 36 -13.69 10.80 -5.42
N GLY A 37 -12.36 10.71 -5.44
CA GLY A 37 -11.62 9.66 -4.72
C GLY A 37 -11.86 9.69 -3.22
N ALA A 38 -11.99 10.87 -2.62
CA ALA A 38 -12.36 11.02 -1.21
C ALA A 38 -13.78 10.48 -0.95
N VAL A 39 -14.74 10.74 -1.85
CA VAL A 39 -16.11 10.20 -1.75
C VAL A 39 -16.11 8.67 -1.90
N GLU A 40 -15.43 8.12 -2.90
CA GLU A 40 -15.32 6.69 -3.15
C GLU A 40 -14.73 5.95 -1.94
N SER A 41 -13.63 6.46 -1.41
CA SER A 41 -12.95 5.90 -0.24
C SER A 41 -13.80 5.99 1.03
N HIS A 42 -14.50 7.12 1.23
CA HIS A 42 -15.44 7.26 2.35
C HIS A 42 -16.61 6.27 2.24
N GLN A 43 -17.17 6.08 1.04
CA GLN A 43 -18.22 5.09 0.78
C GLN A 43 -17.73 3.68 1.06
N LEU A 44 -16.50 3.33 0.67
CA LEU A 44 -15.87 2.06 1.06
C LEU A 44 -15.82 1.94 2.59
N GLY A 45 -15.39 2.98 3.32
CA GLY A 45 -15.40 2.98 4.77
C GLY A 45 -16.78 2.74 5.39
N CYS A 46 -17.82 3.40 4.88
CA CYS A 46 -19.21 3.17 5.29
C CYS A 46 -19.66 1.73 5.02
N TYR A 47 -19.30 1.18 3.86
CA TYR A 47 -19.59 -0.19 3.49
C TYR A 47 -18.90 -1.20 4.42
N LEU A 48 -17.62 -1.01 4.71
CA LEU A 48 -16.86 -1.82 5.66
C LEU A 48 -17.45 -1.73 7.07
N ARG A 49 -17.89 -0.54 7.51
CA ARG A 49 -18.59 -0.37 8.79
C ARG A 49 -19.87 -1.21 8.85
N SER A 50 -20.70 -1.13 7.83
CA SER A 50 -21.96 -1.90 7.77
C SER A 50 -21.71 -3.41 7.73
N THR A 51 -20.63 -3.84 7.09
CA THR A 51 -20.26 -5.25 6.94
C THR A 51 -19.62 -5.82 8.20
N TYR A 52 -18.65 -5.10 8.79
CA TYR A 52 -17.79 -5.67 9.83
C TYR A 52 -18.05 -5.14 11.24
N LEU A 53 -18.62 -3.93 11.40
CA LEU A 53 -18.87 -3.33 12.70
C LEU A 53 -20.34 -3.39 13.13
N SER A 54 -21.27 -3.67 12.22
CA SER A 54 -22.67 -3.78 12.55
C SER A 54 -22.98 -5.14 13.19
N PRO A 55 -23.53 -5.17 14.43
CA PRO A 55 -23.89 -6.44 15.10
C PRO A 55 -24.93 -7.30 14.35
N SER A 56 -25.68 -6.69 13.43
CA SER A 56 -26.68 -7.42 12.61
C SER A 56 -26.06 -8.05 11.36
N SER A 57 -24.81 -7.74 11.05
CA SER A 57 -24.12 -8.30 9.88
C SER A 57 -23.68 -9.74 10.13
N PRO A 58 -23.81 -10.64 9.14
CA PRO A 58 -23.27 -12.01 9.23
C PRO A 58 -21.73 -12.04 9.26
N SER A 59 -21.06 -10.96 8.88
CA SER A 59 -19.59 -10.79 8.93
C SER A 59 -19.14 -9.89 10.07
N HIS A 60 -20.01 -9.65 11.09
CA HIS A 60 -19.62 -8.84 12.26
C HIS A 60 -18.41 -9.42 12.97
N ILE A 61 -17.41 -8.58 13.22
CA ILE A 61 -16.20 -8.97 13.95
C ILE A 61 -16.53 -9.05 15.45
N GLN A 62 -16.35 -10.22 16.04
CA GLN A 62 -16.64 -10.45 17.46
C GLN A 62 -15.68 -9.65 18.35
N GLY A 63 -16.26 -8.89 19.30
CA GLY A 63 -15.50 -8.13 20.28
C GLY A 63 -14.86 -6.82 19.79
N ILE A 64 -15.12 -6.40 18.55
CA ILE A 64 -14.66 -5.09 18.06
C ILE A 64 -15.51 -3.96 18.67
N HIS A 65 -14.84 -2.87 19.04
CA HIS A 65 -15.52 -1.65 19.47
C HIS A 65 -15.96 -0.81 18.26
N ALA A 66 -17.27 -0.81 17.98
CA ALA A 66 -17.83 -0.19 16.77
C ALA A 66 -18.09 1.31 16.89
N ASP A 67 -18.39 1.82 18.09
CA ASP A 67 -18.79 3.22 18.31
C ASP A 67 -17.61 4.15 18.58
N LEU A 68 -16.72 3.71 19.45
CA LEU A 68 -15.46 4.41 19.74
C LEU A 68 -14.30 3.45 19.44
N VAL A 69 -13.45 3.86 18.52
CA VAL A 69 -12.31 3.05 18.11
C VAL A 69 -11.37 2.78 19.29
N GLN A 70 -10.92 1.54 19.40
CA GLN A 70 -9.83 1.14 20.27
C GLN A 70 -8.59 0.93 19.40
N ASN A 71 -7.56 1.76 19.58
CA ASN A 71 -6.37 1.76 18.71
C ASN A 71 -5.52 0.49 18.81
N ASP A 72 -5.73 -0.34 19.83
CA ASP A 72 -5.14 -1.66 19.94
C ASP A 72 -5.88 -2.73 19.12
N GLN A 73 -7.13 -2.46 18.73
CA GLN A 73 -7.93 -3.35 17.88
C GLN A 73 -7.80 -3.04 16.38
N VAL A 74 -7.29 -1.86 15.99
CA VAL A 74 -7.26 -1.39 14.61
C VAL A 74 -5.88 -0.90 14.25
N VAL A 75 -5.30 -1.49 13.21
CA VAL A 75 -4.01 -1.08 12.63
C VAL A 75 -4.22 -0.66 11.19
N VAL A 76 -3.61 0.44 10.78
CA VAL A 76 -3.73 0.99 9.43
C VAL A 76 -2.36 1.33 8.86
N HIS A 77 -2.05 0.77 7.71
CA HIS A 77 -0.85 1.11 6.95
C HIS A 77 -1.24 1.64 5.58
N ALA A 78 -0.59 2.70 5.14
CA ALA A 78 -0.77 3.26 3.80
C ALA A 78 0.55 3.25 3.04
N LYS A 79 0.48 2.90 1.74
CA LYS A 79 1.64 2.92 0.84
C LYS A 79 2.22 4.32 0.75
N ALA A 80 3.54 4.40 0.79
CA ALA A 80 4.31 5.62 0.50
C ALA A 80 4.64 5.73 -1.01
N GLY A 81 5.54 6.64 -1.37
CA GLY A 81 6.00 6.84 -2.74
C GLY A 81 5.27 7.96 -3.49
N GLY A 82 5.37 7.99 -4.83
CA GLY A 82 4.79 9.05 -5.67
C GLY A 82 3.28 9.15 -5.59
N GLU A 83 2.59 8.03 -5.43
CA GLU A 83 1.14 7.92 -5.24
C GLU A 83 0.71 8.04 -3.77
N GLY A 84 1.68 8.10 -2.84
CA GLY A 84 1.45 8.01 -1.40
C GLY A 84 0.52 9.06 -0.83
N THR A 85 0.51 10.29 -1.38
CA THR A 85 -0.42 11.34 -0.94
C THR A 85 -1.87 10.94 -1.23
N ALA A 86 -2.16 10.46 -2.45
CA ALA A 86 -3.52 10.03 -2.81
C ALA A 86 -3.96 8.80 -2.00
N ILE A 87 -3.03 7.89 -1.71
CA ILE A 87 -3.30 6.69 -0.90
C ILE A 87 -3.52 7.05 0.56
N PHE A 88 -2.74 7.97 1.13
CA PHE A 88 -2.93 8.45 2.49
C PHE A 88 -4.28 9.15 2.65
N ASP A 89 -4.64 10.03 1.72
CA ASP A 89 -5.95 10.72 1.74
C ASP A 89 -7.10 9.73 1.63
N SER A 90 -6.94 8.68 0.80
CA SER A 90 -7.90 7.58 0.69
C SER A 90 -8.05 6.82 2.01
N ALA A 91 -6.94 6.48 2.69
CA ALA A 91 -6.97 5.83 3.99
C ALA A 91 -7.74 6.68 5.02
N ILE A 92 -7.47 8.00 5.08
CA ILE A 92 -8.19 8.91 5.97
C ILE A 92 -9.68 8.94 5.64
N ALA A 93 -10.05 8.98 4.36
CA ALA A 93 -11.46 8.99 3.95
C ALA A 93 -12.17 7.66 4.28
N VAL A 94 -11.51 6.50 4.09
CA VAL A 94 -12.00 5.19 4.54
C VAL A 94 -12.24 5.20 6.04
N LEU A 95 -11.29 5.70 6.82
CA LEU A 95 -11.41 5.74 8.29
C LEU A 95 -12.53 6.66 8.76
N GLN A 96 -12.80 7.76 8.08
CA GLN A 96 -13.94 8.64 8.38
C GLN A 96 -15.29 7.94 8.15
N GLY A 97 -15.39 7.09 7.14
CA GLY A 97 -16.57 6.26 6.89
C GLY A 97 -16.69 5.09 7.87
N LEU A 98 -15.57 4.45 8.20
CA LEU A 98 -15.50 3.29 9.09
C LEU A 98 -15.75 3.67 10.55
N PHE A 99 -15.14 4.75 11.03
CA PHE A 99 -15.29 5.32 12.39
C PHE A 99 -15.65 6.81 12.32
N PRO A 100 -16.91 7.12 11.97
CA PRO A 100 -17.35 8.51 11.85
C PRO A 100 -17.25 9.26 13.18
N PRO A 101 -17.22 10.60 13.17
CA PRO A 101 -17.26 11.41 14.38
C PRO A 101 -18.39 10.99 15.31
N ASN A 102 -18.08 10.85 16.61
CA ASN A 102 -19.02 10.42 17.63
C ASN A 102 -18.95 11.35 18.85
N SER A 103 -20.07 11.96 19.21
CA SER A 103 -20.16 12.90 20.34
C SER A 103 -19.80 12.27 21.69
N ASN A 104 -19.81 10.92 21.78
CA ASN A 104 -19.35 10.18 22.98
C ASN A 104 -17.81 10.11 23.07
N ASN A 105 -17.07 10.61 22.06
CA ASN A 105 -15.62 10.75 22.15
C ASN A 105 -15.27 11.97 23.01
N VAL A 106 -15.41 11.81 24.31
CA VAL A 106 -15.31 12.85 25.33
C VAL A 106 -14.45 12.39 26.50
N ILE A 107 -13.83 13.36 27.17
CA ILE A 107 -13.12 13.15 28.43
C ILE A 107 -13.68 14.07 29.50
N ASP A 108 -13.87 13.57 30.71
CA ASP A 108 -14.18 14.33 31.90
C ASP A 108 -12.88 14.75 32.60
N LEU A 109 -12.64 16.06 32.67
CA LEU A 109 -11.48 16.62 33.34
C LEU A 109 -11.65 16.59 34.86
N ALA A 110 -10.55 16.66 35.60
CA ALA A 110 -10.56 16.66 37.06
C ALA A 110 -11.37 17.81 37.70
N ASN A 111 -11.58 18.90 36.99
CA ASN A 111 -12.42 20.02 37.40
C ASN A 111 -13.91 19.85 37.05
N GLY A 112 -14.30 18.67 36.55
CA GLY A 112 -15.69 18.37 36.15
C GLY A 112 -16.09 18.90 34.74
N THR A 113 -15.17 19.50 33.99
CA THR A 113 -15.45 19.96 32.61
C THR A 113 -15.45 18.79 31.65
N LYS A 114 -16.47 18.68 30.79
CA LYS A 114 -16.50 17.72 29.67
C LYS A 114 -15.90 18.35 28.44
N VAL A 115 -14.94 17.66 27.82
CA VAL A 115 -14.30 18.06 26.58
C VAL A 115 -14.58 17.04 25.51
N VAL A 116 -15.32 17.42 24.47
CA VAL A 116 -15.56 16.60 23.27
C VAL A 116 -14.40 16.81 22.30
N THR A 117 -13.92 15.73 21.68
CA THR A 117 -12.89 15.79 20.63
C THR A 117 -13.35 16.73 19.51
N PRO A 118 -12.45 17.57 18.91
CA PRO A 118 -12.79 18.48 17.82
C PRO A 118 -13.58 17.82 16.69
N LEU A 119 -14.20 18.63 15.83
CA LEU A 119 -15.04 18.17 14.71
C LEU A 119 -16.19 17.25 15.13
N GLY A 120 -16.81 17.53 16.28
CA GLY A 120 -17.98 16.80 16.76
C GLY A 120 -17.66 15.39 17.28
N GLY A 121 -16.45 15.19 17.76
CA GLY A 121 -16.00 13.89 18.29
C GLY A 121 -15.24 13.06 17.27
N TYR A 122 -14.45 13.70 16.39
CA TYR A 122 -13.61 13.03 15.41
C TYR A 122 -12.69 11.99 16.08
N GLN A 123 -12.58 10.83 15.48
CA GLN A 123 -11.80 9.70 15.99
C GLN A 123 -10.44 9.63 15.29
N TYR A 124 -9.38 9.91 16.02
CA TYR A 124 -8.01 9.90 15.48
C TYR A 124 -7.46 8.49 15.53
N ILE A 125 -7.27 7.89 14.34
CA ILE A 125 -6.68 6.57 14.16
C ILE A 125 -5.31 6.77 13.54
N PRO A 126 -4.23 6.21 14.12
CA PRO A 126 -2.91 6.28 13.50
C PRO A 126 -2.88 5.60 12.14
N VAL A 127 -2.32 6.28 11.13
CA VAL A 127 -2.01 5.70 9.82
C VAL A 127 -0.50 5.66 9.68
N GLU A 128 0.05 4.46 9.57
CA GLU A 128 1.48 4.25 9.45
C GLU A 128 1.90 4.24 7.98
N MET A 129 2.97 4.95 7.67
CA MET A 129 3.58 4.98 6.34
C MET A 129 5.08 4.82 6.48
N ALA A 130 5.70 4.09 5.54
CA ALA A 130 7.14 4.09 5.41
C ALA A 130 7.65 5.45 4.90
N PRO A 131 8.93 5.81 5.13
CA PRO A 131 9.52 6.92 4.43
C PRO A 131 9.47 6.71 2.91
N SER A 132 9.27 7.80 2.16
CA SER A 132 9.22 7.73 0.69
C SER A 132 10.51 7.11 0.10
N GLY A 133 10.36 6.27 -0.92
CA GLY A 133 11.46 5.57 -1.60
C GLY A 133 12.03 4.36 -0.87
N VAL A 134 11.49 4.02 0.33
CA VAL A 134 11.93 2.84 1.10
C VAL A 134 10.78 1.95 1.56
N ASP A 135 9.60 2.10 0.98
CA ASP A 135 8.44 1.26 1.28
C ASP A 135 8.58 -0.11 0.60
N ARG A 136 9.36 -0.98 1.23
CA ARG A 136 9.58 -2.35 0.70
C ARG A 136 8.40 -3.29 0.98
N ALA A 137 7.45 -2.89 1.81
CA ALA A 137 6.25 -3.68 2.10
C ALA A 137 5.16 -3.49 1.05
N LEU A 138 4.84 -2.24 0.69
CA LEU A 138 3.72 -1.89 -0.18
C LEU A 138 4.15 -1.36 -1.57
N GLU A 139 5.45 -1.05 -1.77
CA GLU A 139 6.05 -0.64 -3.06
C GLU A 139 7.42 -1.33 -3.30
N PRO A 140 7.49 -2.67 -3.26
CA PRO A 140 8.76 -3.39 -3.31
C PRO A 140 9.42 -3.44 -4.68
N TRP A 141 8.72 -3.10 -5.75
CA TRP A 141 9.19 -3.21 -7.14
C TRP A 141 10.09 -2.05 -7.57
N THR A 142 10.03 -0.90 -6.90
CA THR A 142 10.91 0.25 -7.18
C THR A 142 12.33 -0.02 -6.68
N GLU A 143 13.33 0.48 -7.41
CA GLU A 143 14.76 0.24 -7.12
C GLU A 143 15.13 -1.26 -7.01
N CYS A 144 14.45 -2.13 -7.77
CA CYS A 144 14.63 -3.57 -7.78
C CYS A 144 15.17 -4.05 -9.14
N PRO A 145 16.49 -4.20 -9.31
CA PRO A 145 17.09 -4.56 -10.61
C PRO A 145 16.55 -5.85 -11.21
N ALA A 146 16.25 -6.85 -10.38
CA ALA A 146 15.66 -8.10 -10.87
C ALA A 146 14.24 -7.88 -11.43
N PHE A 147 13.45 -6.99 -10.83
CA PHE A 147 12.13 -6.63 -11.35
C PHE A 147 12.24 -5.84 -12.67
N GLU A 148 13.15 -4.87 -12.77
CA GLU A 148 13.42 -4.18 -14.04
C GLU A 148 13.85 -5.16 -15.16
N GLN A 149 14.65 -6.17 -14.81
CA GLN A 149 15.04 -7.20 -15.78
C GLN A 149 13.84 -8.09 -16.16
N HIS A 150 12.93 -8.37 -15.20
CA HIS A 150 11.68 -9.08 -15.47
C HIS A 150 10.81 -8.30 -16.45
N VAL A 151 10.60 -6.99 -16.22
CA VAL A 151 9.87 -6.09 -17.13
C VAL A 151 10.43 -6.19 -18.55
N LYS A 152 11.75 -6.06 -18.71
CA LYS A 152 12.42 -6.19 -20.01
C LYS A 152 12.19 -7.55 -20.66
N SER A 153 12.18 -8.61 -19.84
CA SER A 153 11.94 -9.99 -20.30
C SER A 153 10.49 -10.18 -20.77
N VAL A 154 9.52 -9.61 -20.05
CA VAL A 154 8.10 -9.60 -20.45
C VAL A 154 7.95 -8.90 -21.82
N TYR A 155 8.51 -7.71 -21.99
CA TYR A 155 8.45 -6.96 -23.25
C TYR A 155 9.16 -7.68 -24.41
N ALA A 156 10.19 -8.47 -24.10
CA ALA A 156 10.89 -9.27 -25.08
C ALA A 156 10.16 -10.56 -25.45
N SER A 157 9.15 -10.98 -24.68
CA SER A 157 8.41 -12.23 -24.90
C SER A 157 7.61 -12.21 -26.20
N GLU A 158 7.41 -13.39 -26.79
CA GLU A 158 6.66 -13.53 -28.06
C GLU A 158 5.20 -13.09 -27.88
N GLY A 159 4.52 -13.54 -26.82
CA GLY A 159 3.13 -13.19 -26.55
C GLY A 159 2.91 -11.68 -26.40
N PHE A 160 3.82 -10.98 -25.68
CA PHE A 160 3.73 -9.53 -25.52
C PHE A 160 3.90 -8.81 -26.88
N LYS A 161 4.88 -9.23 -27.69
CA LYS A 161 5.12 -8.66 -29.04
C LYS A 161 3.96 -8.90 -29.99
N GLU A 162 3.36 -10.08 -29.97
CA GLU A 162 2.21 -10.42 -30.80
C GLU A 162 0.99 -9.58 -30.42
N THR A 163 0.72 -9.44 -29.11
CA THR A 163 -0.36 -8.59 -28.62
C THR A 163 -0.12 -7.13 -28.97
N GLY A 164 1.10 -6.62 -28.80
CA GLY A 164 1.48 -5.26 -29.19
C GLY A 164 1.31 -5.01 -30.68
N LYS A 165 1.66 -6.00 -31.52
CA LYS A 165 1.43 -5.92 -32.97
C LYS A 165 -0.06 -5.89 -33.32
N SER A 166 -0.87 -6.70 -32.65
CA SER A 166 -2.33 -6.72 -32.83
C SER A 166 -2.97 -5.41 -32.38
N ALA A 167 -2.43 -4.76 -31.36
CA ALA A 167 -2.85 -3.46 -30.86
C ALA A 167 -2.43 -2.28 -31.74
N GLY A 168 -1.65 -2.50 -32.81
CA GLY A 168 -1.08 -1.44 -33.63
C GLY A 168 -2.12 -0.48 -34.24
N HIS A 169 -3.30 -0.97 -34.60
CA HIS A 169 -4.40 -0.13 -35.08
C HIS A 169 -4.91 0.80 -33.97
N PHE A 170 -5.13 0.27 -32.77
CA PHE A 170 -5.53 1.06 -31.59
C PHE A 170 -4.52 2.17 -31.30
N PHE A 171 -3.22 1.85 -31.23
CA PHE A 171 -2.17 2.85 -30.97
C PHE A 171 -2.07 3.92 -32.06
N GLY A 172 -2.40 3.59 -33.31
CA GLY A 172 -2.53 4.56 -34.40
C GLY A 172 -3.65 5.57 -34.17
N VAL A 173 -4.81 5.10 -33.71
CA VAL A 173 -6.01 5.94 -33.47
C VAL A 173 -5.90 6.72 -32.16
N VAL A 174 -5.44 6.09 -31.08
CA VAL A 174 -5.40 6.71 -29.74
C VAL A 174 -4.44 7.91 -29.68
N ARG A 175 -3.48 8.01 -30.61
CA ARG A 175 -2.52 9.11 -30.67
C ARG A 175 -3.17 10.49 -30.63
N ASP A 176 -4.32 10.65 -31.29
CA ASP A 176 -5.04 11.92 -31.33
C ASP A 176 -5.71 12.30 -30.01
N TYR A 177 -5.81 11.34 -29.08
CA TYR A 177 -6.46 11.51 -27.80
C TYR A 177 -5.48 11.61 -26.60
N VAL A 178 -4.20 11.32 -26.79
CA VAL A 178 -3.21 11.27 -25.70
C VAL A 178 -2.17 12.39 -25.71
N PHE A 179 -2.38 13.40 -26.57
CA PHE A 179 -1.65 14.67 -26.59
C PHE A 179 -0.12 14.52 -26.54
N GLY A 180 0.44 13.70 -27.44
CA GLY A 180 1.88 13.53 -27.62
C GLY A 180 2.55 12.53 -26.68
N ARG A 181 1.80 11.83 -25.82
CA ARG A 181 2.32 10.69 -25.05
C ARG A 181 2.75 9.56 -25.97
N PRO A 182 3.79 8.79 -25.62
CA PRO A 182 4.22 7.64 -26.42
C PRO A 182 3.08 6.63 -26.57
N THR A 183 2.73 6.30 -27.84
CA THR A 183 1.68 5.33 -28.16
C THR A 183 2.30 3.99 -28.52
N THR A 184 2.94 3.37 -27.52
CA THR A 184 3.52 2.03 -27.60
C THR A 184 2.85 1.09 -26.62
N PHE A 185 3.01 -0.22 -26.80
CA PHE A 185 2.37 -1.19 -25.94
C PHE A 185 3.01 -1.21 -24.54
N GLU A 186 4.30 -0.93 -24.43
CA GLU A 186 5.01 -0.76 -23.16
C GLU A 186 4.46 0.42 -22.34
N ASN A 187 3.77 1.36 -22.98
CA ASN A 187 3.15 2.51 -22.31
C ASN A 187 1.62 2.36 -22.15
N ALA A 188 1.08 1.15 -22.32
CA ALA A 188 -0.37 0.90 -22.33
C ALA A 188 -1.05 1.35 -21.03
N TRP A 189 -0.44 1.10 -19.88
CA TRP A 189 -0.93 1.58 -18.58
C TRP A 189 -1.07 3.12 -18.54
N ASN A 190 -0.01 3.84 -18.86
CA ASN A 190 -0.01 5.31 -18.79
C ASN A 190 -1.01 5.93 -19.80
N ILE A 191 -1.24 5.28 -20.94
CA ILE A 191 -2.26 5.68 -21.92
C ILE A 191 -3.64 5.52 -21.31
N TYR A 192 -3.93 4.37 -20.72
CA TYR A 192 -5.21 4.10 -20.08
C TYR A 192 -5.46 5.03 -18.89
N ASP A 193 -4.50 5.18 -17.98
CA ASP A 193 -4.63 6.03 -16.80
C ASP A 193 -4.91 7.49 -17.19
N PHE A 194 -4.16 8.02 -18.16
CA PHE A 194 -4.43 9.34 -18.70
C PHE A 194 -5.84 9.46 -19.29
N MET A 195 -6.24 8.53 -20.15
CA MET A 195 -7.55 8.57 -20.80
C MET A 195 -8.68 8.46 -19.80
N ASN A 196 -8.54 7.61 -18.78
CA ASN A 196 -9.51 7.43 -17.70
C ASN A 196 -9.64 8.69 -16.83
N SER A 197 -8.52 9.30 -16.45
CA SER A 197 -8.51 10.57 -15.72
C SER A 197 -9.17 11.70 -16.52
N GLN A 198 -8.85 11.82 -17.83
CA GLN A 198 -9.49 12.81 -18.68
C GLN A 198 -10.98 12.53 -18.93
N LEU A 199 -11.36 11.27 -19.07
CA LEU A 199 -12.78 10.87 -19.22
C LEU A 199 -13.58 11.26 -17.97
N THR A 200 -13.01 11.13 -16.80
CA THR A 200 -13.66 11.43 -15.52
C THR A 200 -13.74 12.94 -15.26
N HIS A 201 -12.67 13.69 -15.53
CA HIS A 201 -12.51 15.06 -15.07
C HIS A 201 -12.61 16.12 -16.17
N ASN A 202 -12.61 15.75 -17.46
CA ASN A 202 -12.64 16.69 -18.58
C ASN A 202 -13.86 16.47 -19.46
N GLN A 203 -14.91 17.28 -19.26
CA GLN A 203 -16.16 17.19 -20.01
C GLN A 203 -15.96 17.25 -21.55
N THR A 204 -15.07 18.13 -22.02
CA THR A 204 -14.79 18.25 -23.47
C THR A 204 -14.13 17.01 -24.02
N TYR A 205 -13.23 16.41 -23.27
CA TYR A 205 -12.57 15.16 -23.62
C TYR A 205 -13.58 14.00 -23.63
N ALA A 206 -14.36 13.87 -22.56
CA ALA A 206 -15.37 12.82 -22.42
C ALA A 206 -16.38 12.83 -23.57
N TYR A 207 -16.81 14.02 -24.01
CA TYR A 207 -17.73 14.14 -25.13
C TYR A 207 -17.13 13.68 -26.47
N ARG A 208 -15.82 13.79 -26.65
CA ARG A 208 -15.13 13.45 -27.90
C ARG A 208 -14.57 12.03 -27.95
N LEU A 209 -14.38 11.41 -26.80
CA LEU A 209 -13.77 10.09 -26.70
C LEU A 209 -14.77 9.00 -27.09
N PRO A 210 -14.50 8.19 -28.14
CA PRO A 210 -15.32 7.03 -28.44
C PRO A 210 -15.29 6.00 -27.29
N PRO A 211 -16.46 5.51 -26.82
CA PRO A 211 -16.49 4.53 -25.71
C PRO A 211 -15.64 3.28 -25.99
N THR A 212 -15.64 2.77 -27.21
CA THR A 212 -14.84 1.61 -27.60
C THR A 212 -13.34 1.82 -27.47
N LEU A 213 -12.87 3.08 -27.49
CA LEU A 213 -11.45 3.39 -27.41
C LEU A 213 -10.93 3.30 -25.97
N ILE A 214 -11.73 3.76 -24.99
CA ILE A 214 -11.36 3.60 -23.58
C ILE A 214 -11.47 2.13 -23.13
N GLU A 215 -12.44 1.37 -23.63
CA GLU A 215 -12.55 -0.07 -23.36
C GLU A 215 -11.33 -0.84 -23.91
N GLN A 216 -10.86 -0.51 -25.10
CA GLN A 216 -9.64 -1.11 -25.65
C GLN A 216 -8.40 -0.69 -24.87
N ALA A 217 -8.30 0.59 -24.46
CA ALA A 217 -7.20 1.07 -23.64
C ALA A 217 -7.12 0.29 -22.31
N HIS A 218 -8.28 0.08 -21.65
CA HIS A 218 -8.40 -0.70 -20.42
C HIS A 218 -7.91 -2.14 -20.65
N GLY A 219 -8.45 -2.84 -21.63
CA GLY A 219 -8.07 -4.23 -21.90
C GLY A 219 -6.58 -4.41 -22.25
N TYR A 220 -5.95 -3.44 -22.92
CA TYR A 220 -4.51 -3.46 -23.15
C TYR A 220 -3.70 -3.15 -21.90
N ALA A 221 -4.19 -2.26 -21.03
CA ALA A 221 -3.56 -1.99 -19.74
C ALA A 221 -3.68 -3.21 -18.81
N ASP A 222 -4.84 -3.87 -18.77
CA ASP A 222 -5.05 -5.10 -18.00
C ASP A 222 -4.06 -6.20 -18.40
N TYR A 223 -3.95 -6.46 -19.71
CA TYR A 223 -2.99 -7.44 -20.21
C TYR A 223 -1.54 -7.06 -19.84
N HIS A 224 -1.19 -5.79 -20.02
CA HIS A 224 0.14 -5.27 -19.71
C HIS A 224 0.50 -5.46 -18.23
N GLU A 225 -0.34 -4.95 -17.33
CA GLU A 225 -0.08 -5.00 -15.89
C GLU A 225 -0.15 -6.42 -15.34
N ASN A 226 -1.06 -7.23 -15.86
CA ASN A 226 -1.13 -8.64 -15.51
C ASN A 226 0.16 -9.39 -15.92
N ALA A 227 0.74 -9.09 -17.09
CA ALA A 227 1.99 -9.71 -17.52
C ALA A 227 3.20 -9.28 -16.67
N ILE A 228 3.18 -8.06 -16.12
CA ILE A 228 4.28 -7.51 -15.31
C ILE A 228 4.18 -7.95 -13.84
N PHE A 229 2.98 -7.88 -13.23
CA PHE A 229 2.78 -8.14 -11.80
C PHE A 229 2.30 -9.57 -11.51
N SER A 230 2.55 -10.50 -12.42
CA SER A 230 2.36 -11.93 -12.18
C SER A 230 3.57 -12.75 -12.61
N ASP A 231 3.70 -13.93 -12.02
CA ASP A 231 4.69 -14.93 -12.40
C ASP A 231 4.07 -16.32 -12.23
N LYS A 232 4.45 -17.26 -13.07
CA LYS A 232 4.01 -18.67 -12.97
C LYS A 232 4.50 -19.33 -11.69
N GLU A 233 5.71 -18.98 -11.29
CA GLU A 233 6.31 -19.42 -10.03
C GLU A 233 5.82 -18.51 -8.90
N MET A 234 5.24 -19.05 -7.83
CA MET A 234 4.78 -18.27 -6.68
C MET A 234 5.90 -17.38 -6.11
N GLY A 235 7.13 -17.87 -6.07
CA GLY A 235 8.34 -17.15 -5.66
C GLY A 235 8.96 -16.28 -6.74
N GLY A 236 8.36 -16.18 -7.93
CA GLY A 236 8.86 -15.37 -9.04
C GLY A 236 8.87 -13.89 -8.74
N ILE A 237 9.73 -13.17 -9.49
CA ILE A 237 9.92 -11.72 -9.24
C ILE A 237 8.72 -10.89 -9.72
N GLY A 238 7.95 -11.35 -10.71
CA GLY A 238 6.70 -10.72 -11.12
C GLY A 238 5.65 -10.68 -10.00
N ASN A 239 5.72 -11.60 -9.04
CA ASN A 239 4.85 -11.61 -7.86
C ASN A 239 5.37 -10.78 -6.68
N ILE A 240 6.39 -9.93 -6.87
CA ILE A 240 7.05 -9.23 -5.76
C ILE A 240 6.08 -8.38 -4.94
N ALA A 241 5.10 -7.73 -5.58
CA ALA A 241 4.08 -6.91 -4.92
C ALA A 241 3.20 -7.74 -3.96
N GLY A 242 2.86 -8.98 -4.33
CA GLY A 242 2.14 -9.92 -3.47
C GLY A 242 3.03 -10.52 -2.38
N ARG A 243 4.28 -10.84 -2.70
CA ARG A 243 5.21 -11.53 -1.79
C ARG A 243 5.57 -10.71 -0.55
N THR A 244 5.70 -9.39 -0.68
CA THR A 244 6.02 -8.53 0.47
C THR A 244 4.81 -8.25 1.34
N ILE A 245 3.65 -7.96 0.74
CA ILE A 245 2.41 -7.75 1.49
C ILE A 245 1.94 -9.04 2.18
N LEU A 246 2.27 -10.20 1.59
CA LEU A 246 1.97 -11.51 2.15
C LEU A 246 2.57 -11.70 3.55
N HIS A 247 3.78 -11.19 3.80
CA HIS A 247 4.36 -11.23 5.14
C HIS A 247 3.44 -10.55 6.18
N THR A 248 2.93 -9.37 5.87
CA THR A 248 2.00 -8.64 6.75
C THR A 248 0.70 -9.41 6.95
N ILE A 249 0.18 -10.03 5.88
CA ILE A 249 -1.02 -10.89 5.96
C ILE A 249 -0.78 -12.06 6.93
N LEU A 250 0.26 -12.85 6.68
CA LEU A 250 0.58 -14.04 7.47
C LEU A 250 0.84 -13.70 8.94
N HIS A 251 1.63 -12.65 9.20
CA HIS A 251 1.93 -12.20 10.56
C HIS A 251 0.67 -11.72 11.30
N THR A 252 -0.22 -10.99 10.62
CA THR A 252 -1.48 -10.53 11.23
C THR A 252 -2.41 -11.69 11.55
N LEU A 253 -2.54 -12.66 10.65
CA LEU A 253 -3.32 -13.87 10.90
C LEU A 253 -2.77 -14.64 12.12
N GLN A 254 -1.44 -14.77 12.24
CA GLN A 254 -0.80 -15.42 13.37
C GLN A 254 -1.08 -14.69 14.69
N ARG A 255 -0.97 -13.35 14.72
CA ARG A 255 -1.27 -12.53 15.90
C ARG A 255 -2.70 -12.75 16.38
N ILE A 256 -3.69 -12.64 15.50
CA ILE A 256 -5.10 -12.79 15.87
C ILE A 256 -5.42 -14.22 16.30
N THR A 257 -4.82 -15.23 15.63
CA THR A 257 -5.14 -16.64 15.84
C THR A 257 -4.45 -17.24 17.07
N PHE A 258 -3.16 -16.95 17.26
CA PHE A 258 -2.32 -17.72 18.20
C PHE A 258 -1.79 -16.89 19.37
N ASP A 259 -1.66 -15.57 19.23
CA ASP A 259 -0.98 -14.73 20.23
C ASP A 259 -1.95 -14.02 21.17
N GLU A 260 -3.26 -14.29 21.09
CA GLU A 260 -4.31 -13.64 21.87
C GLU A 260 -4.24 -12.08 21.77
N ASP A 261 -3.74 -11.58 20.65
CA ASP A 261 -3.59 -10.15 20.38
C ASP A 261 -4.96 -9.46 20.33
N PRO A 262 -5.12 -8.25 20.89
CA PRO A 262 -6.37 -7.49 20.81
C PRO A 262 -6.74 -7.09 19.40
N LEU A 263 -5.82 -7.12 18.43
CA LEU A 263 -6.04 -6.77 17.03
C LEU A 263 -7.26 -7.50 16.44
N ARG A 264 -8.13 -6.74 15.78
CA ARG A 264 -9.35 -7.25 15.12
C ARG A 264 -9.45 -6.82 13.67
N LEU A 265 -8.86 -5.69 13.31
CA LEU A 265 -8.93 -5.14 11.97
C LEU A 265 -7.57 -4.57 11.57
N LEU A 266 -7.02 -5.09 10.46
CA LEU A 266 -5.90 -4.47 9.75
C LEU A 266 -6.42 -3.91 8.42
N LEU A 267 -6.12 -2.63 8.14
CA LEU A 267 -6.35 -1.99 6.84
C LEU A 267 -5.00 -1.68 6.20
N LEU A 268 -4.79 -2.20 5.00
CA LEU A 268 -3.66 -1.87 4.14
C LEU A 268 -4.18 -1.07 2.95
N GLU A 269 -3.92 0.22 2.93
CA GLU A 269 -4.30 1.08 1.81
C GLU A 269 -3.13 1.13 0.81
N THR A 270 -3.40 0.75 -0.45
CA THR A 270 -2.35 0.58 -1.46
C THR A 270 -2.88 0.85 -2.88
N SER A 271 -2.05 0.62 -3.87
CA SER A 271 -2.38 0.67 -5.30
C SER A 271 -2.81 -0.72 -5.82
N TYR A 272 -2.98 -0.86 -7.13
CA TYR A 272 -3.56 -2.08 -7.75
C TYR A 272 -2.58 -3.27 -7.84
N GLN A 273 -1.28 -3.05 -7.85
CA GLN A 273 -0.28 -4.08 -8.13
C GLN A 273 -0.32 -5.28 -7.17
N PRO A 274 -0.47 -5.08 -5.83
CA PRO A 274 -0.58 -6.20 -4.91
C PRO A 274 -1.80 -7.10 -5.16
N PHE A 275 -2.90 -6.56 -5.66
CA PHE A 275 -4.10 -7.35 -5.99
C PHE A 275 -3.79 -8.35 -7.10
N ILE A 276 -3.19 -7.88 -8.21
CA ILE A 276 -2.83 -8.73 -9.35
C ILE A 276 -1.92 -9.88 -8.87
N SER A 277 -0.83 -9.55 -8.17
CA SER A 277 0.09 -10.56 -7.66
C SER A 277 -0.58 -11.56 -6.71
N LEU A 278 -1.40 -11.08 -5.75
CA LEU A 278 -2.08 -11.96 -4.79
C LEU A 278 -3.11 -12.87 -5.46
N PHE A 279 -3.87 -12.38 -6.44
CA PHE A 279 -4.82 -13.20 -7.17
C PHE A 279 -4.15 -14.35 -7.90
N HIS A 280 -2.97 -14.12 -8.48
CA HIS A 280 -2.15 -15.18 -9.06
C HIS A 280 -1.57 -16.13 -8.00
N MET A 281 -0.97 -15.60 -6.94
CA MET A 281 -0.38 -16.41 -5.86
C MET A 281 -1.40 -17.28 -5.13
N MET A 282 -2.66 -16.83 -5.03
CA MET A 282 -3.77 -17.59 -4.45
C MET A 282 -4.51 -18.47 -5.47
N GLU A 283 -4.04 -18.53 -6.72
CA GLU A 283 -4.61 -19.30 -7.83
C GLU A 283 -6.06 -18.90 -8.20
N MET A 284 -6.51 -17.71 -7.77
CA MET A 284 -7.88 -17.23 -8.02
C MET A 284 -8.16 -17.03 -9.52
N VAL A 285 -7.17 -16.56 -10.28
CA VAL A 285 -7.29 -16.33 -11.73
C VAL A 285 -7.52 -17.61 -12.54
N ASN A 286 -7.24 -18.79 -11.99
CA ASN A 286 -7.45 -20.05 -12.70
C ASN A 286 -8.96 -20.35 -12.93
N GLU A 287 -9.79 -20.00 -11.95
CA GLU A 287 -11.25 -20.19 -12.02
C GLU A 287 -11.96 -18.88 -12.38
N HIS A 288 -11.32 -17.73 -12.14
CA HIS A 288 -11.83 -16.37 -12.33
C HIS A 288 -10.88 -15.53 -13.18
N PRO A 289 -10.80 -15.75 -14.51
CA PRO A 289 -9.88 -15.04 -15.41
C PRO A 289 -10.11 -13.50 -15.41
N GLU A 290 -11.31 -13.04 -15.05
CA GLU A 290 -11.64 -11.63 -14.91
C GLU A 290 -10.82 -10.92 -13.82
N LEU A 291 -10.26 -11.66 -12.86
CA LEU A 291 -9.36 -11.13 -11.84
C LEU A 291 -7.94 -10.84 -12.36
N ALA A 292 -7.60 -11.30 -13.57
CA ALA A 292 -6.36 -10.93 -14.25
C ALA A 292 -6.42 -9.50 -14.84
N ALA A 293 -7.16 -8.61 -14.22
CA ALA A 293 -7.37 -7.23 -14.61
C ALA A 293 -6.99 -6.27 -13.49
N ILE A 294 -6.84 -5.00 -13.83
CA ILE A 294 -6.62 -3.93 -12.85
C ILE A 294 -7.92 -3.71 -12.06
N PRO A 295 -7.96 -3.94 -10.75
CA PRO A 295 -9.16 -3.68 -9.96
C PRO A 295 -9.52 -2.19 -10.01
N ASN A 296 -10.81 -1.86 -9.95
CA ASN A 296 -11.30 -0.48 -9.95
C ASN A 296 -10.84 0.31 -8.70
N HIS A 297 -10.89 1.64 -8.74
CA HIS A 297 -10.68 2.49 -7.57
C HIS A 297 -11.64 2.11 -6.43
N ALA A 298 -11.20 2.24 -5.18
CA ALA A 298 -11.93 1.83 -3.98
C ALA A 298 -12.36 0.35 -3.97
N SER A 299 -11.61 -0.53 -4.65
CA SER A 299 -11.71 -1.98 -4.50
C SER A 299 -11.15 -2.44 -3.16
N ALA A 300 -11.68 -3.55 -2.65
CA ALA A 300 -11.20 -4.13 -1.40
C ALA A 300 -11.11 -5.65 -1.47
N LEU A 301 -9.99 -6.20 -0.99
CA LEU A 301 -9.76 -7.63 -0.79
C LEU A 301 -9.73 -7.90 0.71
N ALA A 302 -10.66 -8.71 1.20
CA ALA A 302 -10.82 -9.00 2.61
C ALA A 302 -10.48 -10.47 2.92
N PHE A 303 -9.70 -10.65 3.97
CA PHE A 303 -9.35 -11.94 4.56
C PHE A 303 -10.10 -12.04 5.90
N GLU A 304 -11.24 -12.73 5.90
CA GLU A 304 -12.03 -12.95 7.12
C GLU A 304 -11.52 -14.17 7.88
N LEU A 305 -11.07 -13.95 9.11
CA LEU A 305 -10.68 -15.02 10.01
C LEU A 305 -11.91 -15.55 10.75
N LEU A 306 -12.25 -16.80 10.51
CA LEU A 306 -13.45 -17.47 11.01
C LEU A 306 -13.07 -18.53 12.05
N ARG A 307 -13.79 -18.57 13.15
CA ARG A 307 -13.66 -19.65 14.14
C ARG A 307 -14.86 -20.59 14.08
N GLY A 308 -14.57 -21.89 14.00
CA GLY A 308 -15.59 -22.92 14.03
C GLY A 308 -16.30 -23.00 15.41
N PRO A 309 -17.53 -23.56 15.45
CA PRO A 309 -18.25 -23.69 16.71
C PRO A 309 -17.57 -24.72 17.63
N PRO A 310 -17.70 -24.58 18.97
CA PRO A 310 -17.24 -25.59 19.90
C PRO A 310 -17.87 -26.97 19.61
N PRO A 311 -17.15 -28.10 19.79
CA PRO A 311 -15.79 -28.21 20.36
C PRO A 311 -14.66 -28.03 19.35
N GLU A 312 -14.94 -27.91 18.06
CA GLU A 312 -13.92 -27.76 17.01
C GLU A 312 -13.58 -26.29 16.80
N LEU A 313 -12.68 -25.75 17.61
CA LEU A 313 -12.18 -24.37 17.52
C LEU A 313 -11.13 -24.22 16.39
N ARG A 314 -11.40 -24.77 15.21
CA ARG A 314 -10.53 -24.58 14.05
C ARG A 314 -10.72 -23.18 13.47
N GLU A 315 -9.60 -22.58 13.07
CA GLU A 315 -9.61 -21.31 12.38
C GLU A 315 -9.59 -21.51 10.87
N PHE A 316 -10.49 -20.81 10.19
CA PHE A 316 -10.63 -20.82 8.73
C PHE A 316 -10.46 -19.41 8.18
N LEU A 317 -10.07 -19.33 6.93
CA LEU A 317 -9.93 -18.09 6.20
C LEU A 317 -10.93 -18.08 5.03
N ARG A 318 -11.69 -17.01 4.94
CA ARG A 318 -12.56 -16.70 3.81
C ARG A 318 -12.04 -15.49 3.09
N ILE A 319 -11.88 -15.63 1.77
CA ILE A 319 -11.42 -14.54 0.91
C ILE A 319 -12.63 -13.91 0.22
N LYS A 320 -12.74 -12.60 0.34
CA LYS A 320 -13.78 -11.81 -0.33
C LYS A 320 -13.16 -10.68 -1.10
N PHE A 321 -13.69 -10.42 -2.28
CA PHE A 321 -13.28 -9.30 -3.11
C PHE A 321 -14.48 -8.46 -3.54
N LYS A 322 -14.31 -7.14 -3.51
CA LYS A 322 -15.24 -6.11 -3.96
C LYS A 322 -14.53 -5.26 -5.00
N ASN A 323 -15.02 -5.22 -6.24
CA ASN A 323 -14.40 -4.50 -7.34
C ASN A 323 -15.01 -3.11 -7.54
N GLY A 324 -14.40 -2.10 -6.91
CA GLY A 324 -14.87 -0.72 -6.99
C GLY A 324 -16.09 -0.41 -6.11
N THR A 325 -16.72 0.74 -6.35
CA THR A 325 -17.79 1.27 -5.50
C THR A 325 -19.14 0.57 -5.67
N ASN A 326 -19.42 0.06 -6.87
CA ASN A 326 -20.75 -0.41 -7.25
C ASN A 326 -21.02 -1.89 -6.98
N GLU A 327 -20.02 -2.65 -6.55
CA GLU A 327 -20.15 -4.07 -6.27
C GLU A 327 -20.17 -4.35 -4.77
N ASP A 328 -20.74 -5.47 -4.38
CA ASP A 328 -20.67 -6.02 -3.03
C ASP A 328 -19.52 -7.03 -2.92
N PHE A 329 -19.11 -7.37 -1.68
CA PHE A 329 -18.17 -8.46 -1.46
C PHE A 329 -18.70 -9.79 -1.98
N GLN A 330 -17.93 -10.40 -2.89
CA GLN A 330 -18.12 -11.76 -3.34
C GLN A 330 -17.04 -12.66 -2.72
N THR A 331 -17.42 -13.90 -2.36
CA THR A 331 -16.47 -14.88 -1.83
C THR A 331 -15.80 -15.60 -2.98
N TYR A 332 -14.47 -15.66 -2.93
CA TYR A 332 -13.65 -16.36 -3.93
C TYR A 332 -12.95 -17.54 -3.28
N PRO A 333 -13.09 -18.74 -3.80
CA PRO A 333 -12.29 -19.88 -3.40
C PRO A 333 -10.84 -19.69 -3.86
N ILE A 334 -9.89 -20.23 -3.10
CA ILE A 334 -8.46 -20.16 -3.40
C ILE A 334 -7.86 -21.56 -3.45
N PHE A 335 -6.79 -21.75 -4.21
CA PHE A 335 -6.08 -23.02 -4.35
C PHE A 335 -6.98 -24.20 -4.78
N GLY A 336 -8.05 -23.95 -5.56
CA GLY A 336 -9.01 -24.98 -5.98
C GLY A 336 -9.91 -25.51 -4.85
N HIS A 337 -9.94 -24.89 -3.66
CA HIS A 337 -10.90 -25.22 -2.61
C HIS A 337 -12.32 -24.76 -3.01
N LYS A 338 -13.33 -25.48 -2.52
CA LYS A 338 -14.75 -25.10 -2.76
C LYS A 338 -15.33 -24.16 -1.70
N GLY A 339 -14.56 -23.80 -0.69
CA GLY A 339 -15.02 -22.97 0.43
C GLY A 339 -13.84 -22.42 1.24
N ASP A 340 -14.10 -22.11 2.51
CA ASP A 340 -13.12 -21.55 3.42
C ASP A 340 -11.92 -22.51 3.60
N ILE A 341 -10.70 -21.96 3.61
CA ILE A 341 -9.46 -22.73 3.79
C ILE A 341 -9.02 -22.69 5.27
N ALA A 342 -8.43 -23.77 5.78
CA ALA A 342 -7.82 -23.75 7.10
C ALA A 342 -6.66 -22.74 7.14
N VAL A 343 -6.58 -21.91 8.19
CA VAL A 343 -5.49 -20.92 8.35
C VAL A 343 -4.12 -21.59 8.29
N THR A 344 -3.96 -22.75 8.93
CA THR A 344 -2.71 -23.50 8.92
C THR A 344 -2.29 -23.96 7.51
N GLU A 345 -3.24 -24.31 6.66
CA GLU A 345 -2.95 -24.66 5.26
C GLU A 345 -2.55 -23.41 4.46
N PHE A 346 -3.27 -22.30 4.64
CA PHE A 346 -2.91 -21.02 3.99
C PHE A 346 -1.50 -20.58 4.35
N LEU A 347 -1.16 -20.61 5.64
CA LEU A 347 0.20 -20.32 6.13
C LEU A 347 1.23 -21.23 5.48
N TYR A 348 1.02 -22.55 5.54
CA TYR A 348 1.96 -23.57 5.00
C TYR A 348 2.21 -23.40 3.49
N ARG A 349 1.17 -23.06 2.72
CA ARG A 349 1.32 -22.88 1.27
C ARG A 349 2.11 -21.66 0.88
N LEU A 350 2.04 -20.57 1.68
CA LEU A 350 2.51 -19.26 1.27
C LEU A 350 3.71 -18.73 2.06
N GLU A 351 3.99 -19.25 3.27
CA GLU A 351 5.05 -18.72 4.13
C GLU A 351 6.44 -18.69 3.50
N ASN A 352 6.76 -19.70 2.68
CA ASN A 352 8.07 -19.81 2.02
C ASN A 352 8.27 -18.78 0.88
N PHE A 353 7.21 -18.13 0.41
CA PHE A 353 7.27 -17.16 -0.67
C PHE A 353 7.23 -15.71 -0.16
N ALA A 354 6.86 -15.52 1.10
CA ALA A 354 6.80 -14.20 1.73
C ALA A 354 8.19 -13.58 1.87
N ILE A 355 8.29 -12.28 1.60
CA ILE A 355 9.49 -11.47 1.84
C ILE A 355 9.25 -10.64 3.09
N SER A 356 9.93 -10.98 4.19
CA SER A 356 9.65 -10.45 5.52
C SER A 356 10.61 -9.36 6.00
N ASN A 357 11.73 -9.17 5.31
CA ASN A 357 12.75 -8.23 5.76
C ASN A 357 13.62 -7.74 4.60
N GLN A 358 14.37 -6.67 4.88
CA GLN A 358 15.24 -6.00 3.92
C GLN A 358 16.25 -6.94 3.23
N LYS A 359 16.84 -7.89 3.96
CA LYS A 359 17.84 -8.82 3.37
C LYS A 359 17.20 -9.77 2.36
N GLN A 360 16.00 -10.24 2.63
CA GLN A 360 15.27 -11.10 1.69
C GLN A 360 14.85 -10.30 0.45
N TRP A 361 14.43 -9.05 0.62
CA TRP A 361 14.13 -8.16 -0.48
C TRP A 361 15.39 -7.89 -1.32
N GLU A 362 16.51 -7.53 -0.71
CA GLU A 362 17.80 -7.33 -1.39
C GLU A 362 18.22 -8.57 -2.19
N SER A 363 18.04 -9.76 -1.58
CA SER A 363 18.33 -11.02 -2.26
C SER A 363 17.40 -11.27 -3.45
N ALA A 364 16.09 -11.01 -3.32
CA ALA A 364 15.12 -11.19 -4.39
C ALA A 364 15.34 -10.20 -5.54
N CYS A 365 15.72 -8.96 -5.21
CA CYS A 365 15.97 -7.88 -6.17
C CYS A 365 17.39 -7.89 -6.77
N GLY A 366 18.28 -8.78 -6.30
CA GLY A 366 19.67 -8.80 -6.76
C GLY A 366 20.47 -7.56 -6.33
N VAL A 367 20.02 -6.89 -5.27
CA VAL A 367 20.73 -5.75 -4.68
C VAL A 367 21.79 -6.32 -3.74
N HIS A 368 23.05 -6.30 -4.16
CA HIS A 368 24.13 -6.64 -3.27
C HIS A 368 24.37 -5.43 -2.35
N SER A 369 23.99 -5.53 -1.08
CA SER A 369 24.49 -4.62 -0.06
C SER A 369 25.99 -4.76 -0.07
N GLY A 370 26.64 -3.77 -0.65
CA GLY A 370 28.10 -3.65 -0.60
C GLY A 370 28.54 -3.38 0.84
N TYR A 371 28.44 -4.39 1.68
CA TYR A 371 29.35 -4.47 2.80
C TYR A 371 30.73 -4.46 2.18
N PHE A 372 31.60 -3.57 2.61
CA PHE A 372 33.02 -3.55 2.30
C PHE A 372 33.59 -4.96 2.44
N GLY A 373 33.30 -5.82 1.48
CA GLY A 373 34.00 -7.03 1.24
C GLY A 373 35.35 -6.59 0.67
N ILE A 374 36.37 -6.60 1.51
CA ILE A 374 37.75 -6.67 1.05
C ILE A 374 37.82 -7.95 0.24
N THR A 375 37.45 -7.90 -1.04
CA THR A 375 37.84 -8.93 -1.98
C THR A 375 39.34 -8.83 -2.06
N SER A 376 40.04 -9.88 -1.59
CA SER A 376 41.43 -10.12 -1.85
C SER A 376 41.63 -10.29 -3.37
N ALA A 377 41.71 -9.18 -4.09
CA ALA A 377 42.32 -9.11 -5.38
C ALA A 377 43.80 -8.79 -5.11
N ALA A 378 44.63 -9.81 -5.12
CA ALA A 378 46.06 -9.65 -5.33
C ALA A 378 46.25 -8.85 -6.61
N ASP A 379 47.11 -7.81 -6.53
CA ASP A 379 47.55 -6.88 -7.52
C ASP A 379 46.81 -5.53 -7.61
N ASN A 380 47.07 -4.67 -6.61
CA ASN A 380 47.33 -3.24 -6.86
C ASN A 380 47.87 -2.53 -5.62
N THR A 381 49.18 -2.26 -5.63
CA THR A 381 49.91 -1.49 -4.63
C THR A 381 49.32 -0.09 -4.40
N ASN A 382 48.50 0.42 -5.30
CA ASN A 382 47.86 1.73 -5.21
C ASN A 382 46.65 1.77 -4.28
N THR A 383 45.92 0.64 -4.07
CA THR A 383 44.77 0.56 -3.16
C THR A 383 45.19 0.46 -1.70
N LEU A 384 46.33 -0.14 -1.40
CA LEU A 384 46.90 -0.18 -0.05
C LEU A 384 47.33 1.22 0.42
N LEU A 385 47.89 2.05 -0.47
CA LEU A 385 48.29 3.44 -0.16
C LEU A 385 47.05 4.32 0.11
N ALA A 386 45.93 4.13 -0.60
CA ALA A 386 44.71 4.91 -0.37
C ALA A 386 44.08 4.54 0.98
N ALA A 387 44.04 3.26 1.35
CA ALA A 387 43.47 2.79 2.62
C ALA A 387 44.31 3.27 3.84
N THR A 388 45.64 3.26 3.72
CA THR A 388 46.54 3.78 4.78
C THR A 388 46.41 5.27 4.93
N PHE A 389 46.24 6.03 3.83
CA PHE A 389 46.07 7.49 3.89
C PHE A 389 44.73 7.88 4.55
N SER A 390 43.66 7.13 4.29
CA SER A 390 42.35 7.35 4.91
C SER A 390 42.36 7.05 6.42
N ALA A 391 43.07 6.00 6.83
CA ALA A 391 43.25 5.67 8.26
C ALA A 391 44.07 6.72 8.99
N PHE A 392 45.12 7.28 8.36
CA PHE A 392 45.92 8.35 8.94
C PHE A 392 45.13 9.66 9.09
N LEU A 393 44.28 10.02 8.11
CA LEU A 393 43.40 11.19 8.19
C LEU A 393 42.37 11.07 9.32
N LEU A 394 41.80 9.91 9.52
CA LEU A 394 40.87 9.65 10.61
C LEU A 394 41.55 9.73 11.98
N LEU A 395 42.72 9.17 12.12
CA LEU A 395 43.54 9.29 13.36
C LEU A 395 43.96 10.72 13.64
N ALA A 396 44.32 11.50 12.62
CA ALA A 396 44.68 12.93 12.77
C ALA A 396 43.45 13.75 13.20
N MET A 397 42.25 13.50 12.63
CA MET A 397 41.03 14.18 13.07
C MET A 397 40.65 13.80 14.50
N PHE A 398 40.84 12.55 14.88
CA PHE A 398 40.58 12.08 16.25
C PHE A 398 41.58 12.76 17.24
N ALA A 399 42.83 12.86 16.90
CA ALA A 399 43.85 13.54 17.70
C ALA A 399 43.54 15.04 17.84
N LEU A 400 43.17 15.73 16.74
CA LEU A 400 42.77 17.14 16.76
C LEU A 400 41.49 17.39 17.58
N SER A 401 40.52 16.49 17.52
CA SER A 401 39.29 16.58 18.33
C SER A 401 39.57 16.33 19.82
N TRP A 402 40.52 15.43 20.12
CA TRP A 402 40.97 15.16 21.49
C TRP A 402 41.78 16.34 22.09
N PHE A 403 42.65 16.97 21.30
CA PHE A 403 43.35 18.19 21.70
C PHE A 403 42.41 19.38 21.91
N LYS A 404 41.39 19.57 21.04
CA LYS A 404 40.36 20.60 21.22
C LYS A 404 39.54 20.40 22.49
N ARG A 405 39.23 19.15 22.86
CA ARG A 405 38.52 18.83 24.11
C ARG A 405 39.34 19.11 25.37
N ARG A 406 40.66 19.05 25.30
CA ARG A 406 41.53 19.36 26.43
C ARG A 406 41.73 20.87 26.68
N GLN A 407 41.44 21.73 25.70
CA GLN A 407 41.56 23.20 25.85
C GLN A 407 40.24 23.86 26.30
N SER A 408 39.13 23.13 26.38
CA SER A 408 37.84 23.67 26.84
C SER A 408 37.54 23.24 28.29
N THR A 409 38.36 23.74 29.22
CA THR A 409 38.04 23.69 30.64
C THR A 409 38.08 25.11 31.20
N TYR A 410 36.94 25.48 31.82
CA TYR A 410 36.64 26.72 32.55
C TYR A 410 36.11 27.92 31.73
N VAL A 411 34.79 28.05 31.74
CA VAL A 411 34.09 29.34 31.81
C VAL A 411 32.90 29.15 32.76
N PRO A 412 32.72 30.03 33.79
CA PRO A 412 31.66 29.86 34.79
C PRO A 412 30.32 30.28 34.23
N VAL A 413 29.29 29.48 34.60
CA VAL A 413 27.87 29.72 34.32
C VAL A 413 27.41 30.97 35.06
N ARG A 414 26.95 31.97 34.31
CA ARG A 414 26.17 33.09 34.83
C ARG A 414 24.72 32.87 34.43
N GLU A 415 23.87 32.70 35.42
CA GLU A 415 22.42 32.59 35.26
C GLU A 415 21.88 33.84 34.53
N VAL A 416 21.12 33.59 33.45
CA VAL A 416 20.22 34.59 32.88
C VAL A 416 18.82 33.95 32.86
N VAL A 417 18.04 34.36 33.85
CA VAL A 417 16.57 34.10 33.89
C VAL A 417 15.97 35.03 32.82
N GLY A 418 15.52 34.47 31.73
CA GLY A 418 14.75 35.15 30.69
C GLY A 418 13.31 34.66 30.68
N HIS A 419 12.40 35.55 31.09
CA HIS A 419 10.95 35.33 30.97
C HIS A 419 10.56 35.23 29.49
N PHE A 420 10.00 34.09 29.10
CA PHE A 420 9.25 33.96 27.85
C PHE A 420 7.76 34.20 28.13
N ASN A 421 7.27 35.34 27.71
CA ASN A 421 5.85 35.63 27.62
C ASN A 421 5.30 35.00 26.32
N LEU A 422 4.47 33.97 26.47
CA LEU A 422 3.64 33.43 25.38
C LEU A 422 2.42 34.30 25.23
N HIS A 423 2.39 35.13 24.19
CA HIS A 423 1.12 35.76 23.72
C HIS A 423 0.56 34.87 22.60
N CYS A 424 -0.41 34.05 22.95
CA CYS A 424 -1.31 33.45 21.99
C CYS A 424 -2.54 34.37 21.83
N ALA A 425 -2.65 35.07 20.69
CA ALA A 425 -3.76 35.92 20.39
C ALA A 425 -5.00 35.09 20.05
N LEU A 426 -5.99 35.13 20.91
CA LEU A 426 -7.35 34.65 20.65
C LEU A 426 -8.05 35.64 19.71
N LEU A 427 -8.29 35.21 18.46
CA LEU A 427 -9.25 35.90 17.57
C LEU A 427 -10.66 35.35 17.85
N THR A 428 -11.41 36.08 18.67
CA THR A 428 -12.85 35.92 18.79
C THR A 428 -13.51 36.68 17.66
N TYR A 429 -14.17 35.99 16.74
CA TYR A 429 -15.16 36.59 15.84
C TYR A 429 -16.54 36.50 16.50
N GLY A 430 -17.04 37.65 16.95
CA GLY A 430 -18.42 37.81 17.29
C GLY A 430 -19.25 38.14 16.04
N TYR A 431 -20.30 37.38 15.80
CA TYR A 431 -21.40 37.81 14.95
C TYR A 431 -22.58 38.18 15.83
N GLY A 432 -22.89 39.46 15.82
CA GLY A 432 -24.19 40.01 16.24
C GLY A 432 -24.99 40.38 15.00
N LEU A 433 -26.18 39.91 14.97
CA LEU A 433 -27.47 40.18 14.34
C LEU A 433 -27.99 39.01 13.54
#